data_5f95a92f1475eff0d5d8850ad90b6fac
#
_entry.id   5f95a92f1475eff0d5d8850ad90b6fac
#
_cell.length_a   1.000
_cell.length_b   1.000
_cell.length_c   1.000
_cell.angle_alpha   90.00
_cell.angle_beta   90.00
_cell.angle_gamma   90.00
#
_symmetry.space_group_name_H-M   'P 1'
#
loop_
_entity.id
_entity.type
_entity.pdbx_description
1 polymer ?
#
loop_
_entity_poly.entity_id
_entity_poly.type
_entity_poly.pdbx_seq_one_letter_code
_entity_poly.pdbx_strand_id
1 'polypeptide(L)'
;DNLNVRSGSSTSHEKIGALKLGDTVDITGKSNGWYKIDFQGKEGYIHAAYLELKPIEKGIDVSKWNGDIDWKSVKNAGVDYVIIRAGYGRNTVDEKFYQNIEGARDAGLKIGIYWFSYATSVENAKIEAQKCLEVISDYKESITYPVFFDYEYASRDYAEKQGVTVTKELATEMANTFINTIKSAGYVTGLYTNKDFGNKYFSEDVINSNNLWVAQYASKNTYGRAYDMWQYTENGSIAGVSGNVDLNYTCLIPEGVSINTGGNNSDNNDNVNDGNSGNDNNDNINDGNSGNDNNDNVNDGNSGNDNNGNVNDGNSNNDNNNTENKPSVPTEKGVTTANLNLRMEASTSSKIITTIPKGKTIEIVDKSKTGWYKVNYSGKTGYVSSKYVRL
;
A
#
# COMPACT_ATOMS: atom_id res chain seq x y z
N ASP A 1 40.57 10.71 -6.54
CA ASP A 1 39.61 11.65 -7.17
C ASP A 1 38.60 12.11 -6.12
N ASN A 2 38.14 13.33 -6.22
CA ASN A 2 37.16 13.91 -5.29
C ASN A 2 35.79 13.99 -5.96
N LEU A 3 34.74 13.67 -5.21
CA LEU A 3 33.34 13.86 -5.60
C LEU A 3 32.87 15.26 -5.19
N ASN A 4 32.42 16.07 -6.15
CA ASN A 4 31.93 17.41 -5.86
C ASN A 4 30.61 17.37 -5.11
N VAL A 5 30.47 18.15 -4.04
CA VAL A 5 29.22 18.48 -3.38
C VAL A 5 28.75 19.83 -3.92
N ARG A 6 27.47 19.89 -4.33
CA ARG A 6 26.87 21.07 -4.98
C ARG A 6 25.71 21.63 -4.18
N SER A 7 25.37 22.89 -4.41
CA SER A 7 24.24 23.58 -3.79
C SER A 7 22.87 23.18 -4.37
N GLY A 8 22.83 22.32 -5.38
CA GLY A 8 21.61 21.83 -6.00
C GLY A 8 21.85 20.63 -6.91
N SER A 9 20.78 20.00 -7.37
CA SER A 9 20.73 18.71 -8.06
C SER A 9 21.08 18.78 -9.56
N SER A 10 22.13 19.53 -9.93
CA SER A 10 22.69 19.53 -11.29
C SER A 10 24.15 19.98 -11.31
N THR A 11 24.85 19.72 -12.42
CA THR A 11 26.23 20.14 -12.64
C THR A 11 26.39 21.65 -12.81
N SER A 12 25.31 22.39 -13.07
CA SER A 12 25.30 23.86 -13.18
C SER A 12 25.27 24.58 -11.83
N HIS A 13 24.90 23.87 -10.75
CA HIS A 13 24.92 24.47 -9.43
C HIS A 13 26.32 24.63 -8.87
N GLU A 14 26.50 25.60 -7.99
CA GLU A 14 27.77 25.92 -7.35
C GLU A 14 28.35 24.70 -6.62
N LYS A 15 29.65 24.53 -6.70
CA LYS A 15 30.41 23.58 -5.90
C LYS A 15 30.66 24.17 -4.50
N ILE A 16 30.02 23.58 -3.48
CA ILE A 16 30.13 23.99 -2.08
C ILE A 16 31.18 23.20 -1.29
N GLY A 17 31.69 22.10 -1.89
CA GLY A 17 32.72 21.28 -1.30
C GLY A 17 33.02 20.02 -2.11
N ALA A 18 33.75 19.11 -1.51
CA ALA A 18 34.08 17.83 -2.12
C ALA A 18 34.28 16.74 -1.06
N LEU A 19 33.92 15.50 -1.42
CA LEU A 19 34.18 14.28 -0.67
C LEU A 19 35.35 13.54 -1.31
N LYS A 20 36.14 12.87 -0.49
CA LYS A 20 37.22 11.99 -0.94
C LYS A 20 36.71 10.58 -1.17
N LEU A 21 37.41 9.81 -1.95
CA LEU A 21 37.14 8.39 -2.10
C LEU A 21 37.21 7.69 -0.73
N GLY A 22 36.15 6.99 -0.35
CA GLY A 22 36.00 6.29 0.92
C GLY A 22 35.32 7.12 2.02
N ASP A 23 35.03 8.40 1.80
CA ASP A 23 34.19 9.17 2.71
C ASP A 23 32.78 8.58 2.76
N THR A 24 32.18 8.59 3.95
CA THR A 24 30.78 8.20 4.16
C THR A 24 29.93 9.42 4.50
N VAL A 25 28.71 9.45 3.98
CA VAL A 25 27.76 10.54 4.21
C VAL A 25 26.36 9.98 4.44
N ASP A 26 25.57 10.68 5.24
CA ASP A 26 24.17 10.38 5.44
C ASP A 26 23.34 11.01 4.33
N ILE A 27 22.53 10.18 3.67
CA ILE A 27 21.63 10.61 2.63
C ILE A 27 20.31 11.03 3.30
N THR A 28 19.90 12.28 3.07
CA THR A 28 18.69 12.88 3.62
C THR A 28 17.52 12.89 2.62
N GLY A 29 17.75 12.48 1.37
CA GLY A 29 16.73 12.42 0.32
C GLY A 29 17.32 12.35 -1.07
N LYS A 30 16.48 12.59 -2.07
CA LYS A 30 16.88 12.64 -3.48
C LYS A 30 16.16 13.75 -4.24
N SER A 31 16.77 14.23 -5.32
CA SER A 31 16.18 15.22 -6.24
C SER A 31 16.85 15.11 -7.61
N ASN A 32 16.05 15.06 -8.68
CA ASN A 32 16.54 15.02 -10.07
C ASN A 32 17.64 13.98 -10.33
N GLY A 33 17.53 12.79 -9.73
CA GLY A 33 18.51 11.72 -9.88
C GLY A 33 19.81 11.91 -9.08
N TRP A 34 19.88 12.93 -8.21
CA TRP A 34 20.95 13.20 -7.26
C TRP A 34 20.52 12.83 -5.86
N TYR A 35 21.47 12.50 -4.98
CA TYR A 35 21.22 12.36 -3.55
C TYR A 35 21.46 13.67 -2.82
N LYS A 36 20.56 13.98 -1.90
CA LYS A 36 20.71 15.02 -0.88
C LYS A 36 21.53 14.48 0.29
N ILE A 37 22.40 15.28 0.84
CA ILE A 37 23.19 14.95 2.02
C ILE A 37 23.23 16.14 2.98
N ASP A 38 23.46 15.88 4.25
CA ASP A 38 23.98 16.91 5.15
C ASP A 38 25.48 17.05 4.91
N PHE A 39 25.89 18.22 4.43
CA PHE A 39 27.29 18.57 4.24
C PHE A 39 27.69 19.72 5.15
N GLN A 40 28.26 19.40 6.31
CA GLN A 40 28.70 20.39 7.31
C GLN A 40 27.56 21.30 7.80
N GLY A 41 26.37 20.71 8.07
CA GLY A 41 25.21 21.45 8.52
C GLY A 41 24.45 22.22 7.42
N LYS A 42 24.78 21.96 6.15
CA LYS A 42 24.08 22.53 4.99
C LYS A 42 23.60 21.44 4.05
N GLU A 43 22.47 21.68 3.39
CA GLU A 43 22.01 20.81 2.33
C GLU A 43 23.01 20.83 1.16
N GLY A 44 23.47 19.64 0.78
CA GLY A 44 24.36 19.43 -0.35
C GLY A 44 23.83 18.35 -1.28
N TYR A 45 24.27 18.35 -2.52
CA TYR A 45 23.86 17.39 -3.55
C TYR A 45 25.06 16.70 -4.15
N ILE A 46 24.99 15.38 -4.27
CA ILE A 46 26.03 14.54 -4.88
C ILE A 46 25.42 13.66 -5.96
N HIS A 47 26.21 13.45 -7.02
CA HIS A 47 25.72 12.68 -8.17
C HIS A 47 25.71 11.18 -7.84
N ALA A 48 24.56 10.53 -8.06
CA ALA A 48 24.31 9.15 -7.67
C ALA A 48 25.28 8.11 -8.28
N ALA A 49 25.80 8.38 -9.48
CA ALA A 49 26.72 7.45 -10.17
C ALA A 49 28.06 7.23 -9.44
N TYR A 50 28.39 8.04 -8.45
CA TYR A 50 29.65 7.97 -7.72
C TYR A 50 29.49 7.49 -6.28
N LEU A 51 28.30 6.97 -5.95
CA LEU A 51 27.98 6.46 -4.63
C LEU A 51 27.75 4.95 -4.66
N GLU A 52 28.11 4.32 -3.58
CA GLU A 52 27.70 2.98 -3.25
C GLU A 52 26.80 3.04 -2.02
N LEU A 53 25.53 2.64 -2.19
CA LEU A 53 24.57 2.68 -1.10
C LEU A 53 24.70 1.45 -0.22
N LYS A 54 24.61 1.64 1.08
CA LYS A 54 24.48 0.53 2.02
C LYS A 54 23.01 0.13 2.14
N PRO A 55 22.69 -1.17 2.07
CA PRO A 55 21.35 -1.65 2.35
C PRO A 55 20.90 -1.29 3.77
N ILE A 56 19.68 -0.77 3.89
CA ILE A 56 19.01 -0.47 5.15
C ILE A 56 18.15 -1.66 5.58
N GLU A 57 17.41 -2.25 4.61
CA GLU A 57 16.50 -3.37 4.83
C GLU A 57 16.62 -4.37 3.69
N LYS A 58 16.30 -5.63 4.02
CA LYS A 58 16.25 -6.73 3.06
C LYS A 58 14.81 -7.10 2.78
N GLY A 59 14.49 -7.29 1.51
CA GLY A 59 13.15 -7.68 1.08
C GLY A 59 13.17 -8.77 0.02
N ILE A 60 11.98 -9.28 -0.24
CA ILE A 60 11.67 -10.13 -1.37
C ILE A 60 10.50 -9.53 -2.14
N ASP A 61 10.36 -9.87 -3.40
CA ASP A 61 9.10 -9.68 -4.08
C ASP A 61 8.54 -11.00 -4.58
N VAL A 62 7.21 -11.11 -4.54
CA VAL A 62 6.53 -12.39 -4.74
C VAL A 62 5.23 -12.24 -5.52
N SER A 63 4.87 -13.35 -6.17
CA SER A 63 3.61 -13.51 -6.88
C SER A 63 3.15 -14.96 -6.79
N LYS A 64 2.12 -15.32 -7.55
CA LYS A 64 1.65 -16.71 -7.66
C LYS A 64 2.74 -17.70 -8.06
N TRP A 65 3.79 -17.23 -8.72
CA TRP A 65 4.86 -18.10 -9.21
C TRP A 65 5.76 -18.67 -8.12
N ASN A 66 5.74 -18.06 -6.93
CA ASN A 66 6.49 -18.53 -5.77
C ASN A 66 5.73 -19.61 -4.96
N GLY A 67 4.50 -19.97 -5.37
CA GLY A 67 3.69 -21.02 -4.76
C GLY A 67 3.24 -20.69 -3.34
N ASP A 68 3.24 -21.70 -2.47
CA ASP A 68 2.91 -21.51 -1.06
C ASP A 68 4.17 -21.12 -0.28
N ILE A 69 4.05 -20.07 0.54
CA ILE A 69 5.16 -19.48 1.29
C ILE A 69 4.95 -19.68 2.80
N ASP A 70 5.98 -20.17 3.49
CA ASP A 70 6.05 -20.15 4.94
C ASP A 70 6.59 -18.80 5.43
N TRP A 71 5.68 -17.86 5.65
CA TRP A 71 6.01 -16.48 6.01
C TRP A 71 6.75 -16.35 7.33
N LYS A 72 6.53 -17.28 8.27
CA LYS A 72 7.28 -17.32 9.53
C LYS A 72 8.75 -17.64 9.28
N SER A 73 9.03 -18.61 8.43
CA SER A 73 10.40 -18.94 8.03
C SER A 73 11.05 -17.81 7.24
N VAL A 74 10.32 -17.12 6.37
CA VAL A 74 10.78 -15.91 5.65
C VAL A 74 11.20 -14.83 6.65
N LYS A 75 10.35 -14.51 7.63
CA LYS A 75 10.68 -13.52 8.67
C LYS A 75 11.90 -13.92 9.49
N ASN A 76 11.99 -15.18 9.88
CA ASN A 76 13.13 -15.72 10.66
C ASN A 76 14.44 -15.73 9.86
N ALA A 77 14.38 -15.72 8.53
CA ALA A 77 15.54 -15.58 7.64
C ALA A 77 16.07 -14.14 7.55
N GLY A 78 15.48 -13.20 8.30
CA GLY A 78 15.93 -11.80 8.36
C GLY A 78 15.41 -10.96 7.20
N VAL A 79 14.27 -11.32 6.63
CA VAL A 79 13.53 -10.48 5.67
C VAL A 79 12.73 -9.43 6.46
N ASP A 80 12.86 -8.16 6.07
CA ASP A 80 12.21 -7.03 6.73
C ASP A 80 10.88 -6.67 6.05
N TYR A 81 10.82 -6.78 4.71
CA TYR A 81 9.66 -6.41 3.91
C TYR A 81 9.43 -7.34 2.73
N VAL A 82 8.22 -7.30 2.20
CA VAL A 82 7.82 -7.97 0.96
C VAL A 82 7.06 -7.03 0.05
N ILE A 83 7.32 -7.10 -1.27
CA ILE A 83 6.50 -6.47 -2.29
C ILE A 83 5.66 -7.56 -2.97
N ILE A 84 4.33 -7.48 -2.86
CA ILE A 84 3.42 -8.54 -3.30
C ILE A 84 2.70 -8.11 -4.57
N ARG A 85 2.68 -8.98 -5.59
CA ARG A 85 1.84 -8.73 -6.76
C ARG A 85 0.37 -8.81 -6.39
N ALA A 86 -0.35 -7.66 -6.47
CA ALA A 86 -1.79 -7.67 -6.26
C ALA A 86 -2.55 -8.20 -7.47
N GLY A 87 -2.02 -7.96 -8.66
CA GLY A 87 -2.64 -8.41 -9.89
C GLY A 87 -1.91 -7.92 -11.13
N TYR A 88 -2.54 -8.11 -12.28
CA TYR A 88 -1.99 -7.70 -13.56
C TYR A 88 -3.07 -7.41 -14.59
N GLY A 89 -2.76 -6.51 -15.52
CA GLY A 89 -3.69 -6.09 -16.54
C GLY A 89 -4.98 -5.50 -15.96
N ARG A 90 -6.03 -5.41 -16.76
CA ARG A 90 -7.24 -4.67 -16.37
C ARG A 90 -8.09 -5.32 -15.27
N ASN A 91 -8.05 -6.64 -15.12
CA ASN A 91 -9.04 -7.33 -14.27
C ASN A 91 -8.51 -8.54 -13.50
N THR A 92 -7.22 -8.89 -13.61
CA THR A 92 -6.73 -10.14 -13.04
C THR A 92 -6.09 -9.90 -11.69
N VAL A 93 -6.65 -10.48 -10.65
CA VAL A 93 -6.03 -10.55 -9.32
C VAL A 93 -5.02 -11.69 -9.32
N ASP A 94 -3.87 -11.50 -8.69
CA ASP A 94 -2.91 -12.58 -8.52
C ASP A 94 -3.52 -13.70 -7.65
N GLU A 95 -3.39 -14.94 -8.08
CA GLU A 95 -4.04 -16.10 -7.45
C GLU A 95 -3.61 -16.31 -6.00
N LYS A 96 -2.40 -15.83 -5.64
CA LYS A 96 -1.83 -15.94 -4.31
C LYS A 96 -1.86 -14.63 -3.51
N PHE A 97 -2.42 -13.56 -4.06
CA PHE A 97 -2.37 -12.25 -3.43
C PHE A 97 -2.90 -12.26 -1.99
N TYR A 98 -4.12 -12.74 -1.80
CA TYR A 98 -4.76 -12.73 -0.47
C TYR A 98 -4.02 -13.62 0.53
N GLN A 99 -3.57 -14.79 0.09
CA GLN A 99 -2.78 -15.70 0.93
C GLN A 99 -1.44 -15.05 1.32
N ASN A 100 -0.79 -14.38 0.38
CA ASN A 100 0.51 -13.75 0.61
C ASN A 100 0.40 -12.54 1.52
N ILE A 101 -0.58 -11.65 1.31
CA ILE A 101 -0.70 -10.43 2.12
C ILE A 101 -1.13 -10.75 3.56
N GLU A 102 -2.04 -11.71 3.76
CA GLU A 102 -2.44 -12.17 5.09
C GLU A 102 -1.27 -12.83 5.81
N GLY A 103 -0.55 -13.73 5.15
CA GLY A 103 0.60 -14.43 5.74
C GLY A 103 1.77 -13.50 6.06
N ALA A 104 2.08 -12.56 5.19
CA ALA A 104 3.14 -11.58 5.42
C ALA A 104 2.80 -10.63 6.57
N ARG A 105 1.54 -10.16 6.64
CA ARG A 105 1.03 -9.35 7.76
C ARG A 105 1.16 -10.09 9.08
N ASP A 106 0.67 -11.33 9.12
CA ASP A 106 0.64 -12.15 10.33
C ASP A 106 2.06 -12.53 10.80
N ALA A 107 3.04 -12.56 9.87
CA ALA A 107 4.46 -12.72 10.20
C ALA A 107 5.15 -11.40 10.61
N GLY A 108 4.46 -10.26 10.57
CA GLY A 108 5.01 -8.96 10.94
C GLY A 108 6.03 -8.41 9.94
N LEU A 109 5.86 -8.70 8.66
CA LEU A 109 6.62 -8.08 7.58
C LEU A 109 6.02 -6.72 7.21
N LYS A 110 6.86 -5.77 6.80
CA LYS A 110 6.39 -4.57 6.09
C LYS A 110 5.92 -4.99 4.71
N ILE A 111 4.85 -4.38 4.22
CA ILE A 111 4.20 -4.82 2.98
C ILE A 111 4.13 -3.67 1.99
N GLY A 112 4.63 -3.90 0.79
CA GLY A 112 4.37 -3.12 -0.40
C GLY A 112 3.65 -3.97 -1.45
N ILE A 113 3.24 -3.30 -2.51
CA ILE A 113 2.44 -3.91 -3.57
C ILE A 113 3.07 -3.58 -4.93
N TYR A 114 2.93 -4.47 -5.91
CA TYR A 114 3.09 -4.10 -7.30
C TYR A 114 1.91 -4.56 -8.16
N TRP A 115 1.64 -3.80 -9.21
CA TRP A 115 0.68 -4.14 -10.25
C TRP A 115 1.40 -4.29 -11.57
N PHE A 116 1.40 -5.50 -12.12
CA PHE A 116 2.02 -5.77 -13.41
C PHE A 116 1.09 -5.28 -14.53
N SER A 117 1.46 -4.19 -15.17
CA SER A 117 0.59 -3.52 -16.13
C SER A 117 0.69 -4.13 -17.53
N TYR A 118 -0.46 -4.34 -18.16
CA TYR A 118 -0.62 -4.60 -19.59
C TYR A 118 -1.40 -3.47 -20.27
N ALA A 119 -1.31 -2.25 -19.74
CA ALA A 119 -1.98 -1.11 -20.34
C ALA A 119 -1.49 -0.81 -21.76
N THR A 120 -2.43 -0.53 -22.64
CA THR A 120 -2.17 -0.14 -24.04
C THR A 120 -2.59 1.30 -24.30
N SER A 121 -3.10 1.97 -23.27
CA SER A 121 -3.52 3.38 -23.30
C SER A 121 -3.57 3.94 -21.88
N VAL A 122 -3.62 5.25 -21.77
CA VAL A 122 -3.77 5.98 -20.50
C VAL A 122 -5.05 5.56 -19.77
N GLU A 123 -6.17 5.39 -20.50
CA GLU A 123 -7.41 4.91 -19.91
C GLU A 123 -7.30 3.49 -19.36
N ASN A 124 -6.57 2.61 -20.05
CA ASN A 124 -6.32 1.26 -19.53
C ASN A 124 -5.48 1.29 -18.24
N ALA A 125 -4.46 2.14 -18.16
CA ALA A 125 -3.67 2.32 -16.95
C ALA A 125 -4.52 2.82 -15.77
N LYS A 126 -5.49 3.72 -16.03
CA LYS A 126 -6.45 4.18 -15.03
C LYS A 126 -7.36 3.05 -14.55
N ILE A 127 -7.87 2.22 -15.46
CA ILE A 127 -8.69 1.04 -15.11
C ILE A 127 -7.88 0.05 -14.26
N GLU A 128 -6.61 -0.17 -14.61
CA GLU A 128 -5.71 -1.03 -13.83
C GLU A 128 -5.47 -0.48 -12.43
N ALA A 129 -5.25 0.84 -12.29
CA ALA A 129 -5.10 1.50 -10.99
C ALA A 129 -6.37 1.38 -10.14
N GLN A 130 -7.55 1.57 -10.72
CA GLN A 130 -8.83 1.38 -10.03
C GLN A 130 -9.02 -0.05 -9.57
N LYS A 131 -8.63 -1.03 -10.42
CA LYS A 131 -8.68 -2.43 -10.05
C LYS A 131 -7.68 -2.79 -8.95
N CYS A 132 -6.48 -2.22 -9.00
CA CYS A 132 -5.50 -2.36 -7.93
C CYS A 132 -6.10 -1.85 -6.61
N LEU A 133 -6.67 -0.64 -6.59
CA LEU A 133 -7.33 -0.06 -5.41
C LEU A 133 -8.45 -0.94 -4.86
N GLU A 134 -9.31 -1.49 -5.74
CA GLU A 134 -10.37 -2.43 -5.33
C GLU A 134 -9.78 -3.64 -4.58
N VAL A 135 -8.67 -4.19 -5.11
CA VAL A 135 -8.04 -5.41 -4.58
C VAL A 135 -7.37 -5.16 -3.23
N ILE A 136 -6.71 -4.01 -3.05
CA ILE A 136 -5.91 -3.72 -1.86
C ILE A 136 -6.66 -2.95 -0.77
N SER A 137 -7.91 -2.54 -1.02
CA SER A 137 -8.67 -1.63 -0.13
C SER A 137 -8.79 -2.14 1.30
N ASP A 138 -9.04 -3.44 1.48
CA ASP A 138 -9.24 -4.04 2.80
C ASP A 138 -7.93 -4.21 3.60
N TYR A 139 -6.80 -3.98 2.95
CA TYR A 139 -5.45 -4.12 3.52
C TYR A 139 -4.70 -2.81 3.68
N LYS A 140 -5.39 -1.66 3.55
CA LYS A 140 -4.76 -0.34 3.53
C LYS A 140 -3.81 -0.12 4.70
N GLU A 141 -4.23 -0.46 5.91
CA GLU A 141 -3.44 -0.29 7.12
C GLU A 141 -2.23 -1.25 7.21
N SER A 142 -2.27 -2.34 6.45
CA SER A 142 -1.17 -3.31 6.38
C SER A 142 -0.12 -2.94 5.35
N ILE A 143 -0.48 -2.10 4.35
CA ILE A 143 0.40 -1.69 3.26
C ILE A 143 1.19 -0.45 3.72
N THR A 144 2.39 -0.70 4.21
CA THR A 144 3.28 0.32 4.79
C THR A 144 4.41 0.73 3.84
N TYR A 145 4.62 -0.01 2.77
CA TYR A 145 5.57 0.27 1.68
C TYR A 145 4.81 0.70 0.41
N PRO A 146 5.51 1.22 -0.62
CA PRO A 146 4.84 1.76 -1.79
C PRO A 146 4.03 0.74 -2.59
N VAL A 147 3.03 1.25 -3.30
CA VAL A 147 2.35 0.56 -4.40
C VAL A 147 3.03 0.95 -5.70
N PHE A 148 3.68 0.00 -6.36
CA PHE A 148 4.49 0.22 -7.54
C PHE A 148 3.71 -0.02 -8.84
N PHE A 149 3.88 0.88 -9.80
CA PHE A 149 3.54 0.63 -11.19
C PHE A 149 4.69 -0.15 -11.83
N ASP A 150 4.37 -1.33 -12.34
CA ASP A 150 5.31 -2.22 -13.00
C ASP A 150 4.93 -2.37 -14.48
N TYR A 151 5.69 -1.71 -15.34
CA TYR A 151 5.52 -1.73 -16.79
C TYR A 151 6.88 -1.92 -17.47
N GLU A 152 7.04 -3.03 -18.15
CA GLU A 152 8.34 -3.45 -18.68
C GLU A 152 8.23 -4.07 -20.10
N TYR A 153 9.28 -4.74 -20.57
CA TYR A 153 9.32 -5.28 -21.92
C TYR A 153 8.15 -6.21 -22.26
N ALA A 154 7.76 -7.09 -21.34
CA ALA A 154 6.60 -7.96 -21.56
C ALA A 154 5.30 -7.17 -21.73
N SER A 155 5.15 -6.06 -20.99
CA SER A 155 4.03 -5.13 -21.11
C SER A 155 4.01 -4.42 -22.47
N ARG A 156 5.18 -3.90 -22.89
CA ARG A 156 5.35 -3.29 -24.20
C ARG A 156 5.07 -4.28 -25.33
N ASP A 157 5.65 -5.49 -25.27
CA ASP A 157 5.45 -6.53 -26.28
C ASP A 157 3.98 -6.96 -26.39
N TYR A 158 3.27 -6.95 -25.27
CA TYR A 158 1.82 -7.15 -25.27
C TYR A 158 1.10 -6.02 -26.02
N ALA A 159 1.43 -4.75 -25.75
CA ALA A 159 0.84 -3.60 -26.41
C ALA A 159 1.11 -3.63 -27.94
N GLU A 160 2.34 -3.93 -28.34
CA GLU A 160 2.72 -4.08 -29.76
C GLU A 160 1.92 -5.19 -30.47
N LYS A 161 1.69 -6.33 -29.82
CA LYS A 161 0.81 -7.39 -30.33
C LYS A 161 -0.65 -6.97 -30.48
N GLN A 162 -1.08 -5.95 -29.71
CA GLN A 162 -2.40 -5.33 -29.87
C GLN A 162 -2.40 -4.17 -30.89
N GLY A 163 -1.30 -3.96 -31.62
CA GLY A 163 -1.17 -2.92 -32.64
C GLY A 163 -0.88 -1.53 -32.08
N VAL A 164 -0.44 -1.44 -30.81
CA VAL A 164 -0.11 -0.17 -30.16
C VAL A 164 1.41 -0.01 -30.05
N THR A 165 1.96 1.02 -30.70
CA THR A 165 3.36 1.41 -30.52
C THR A 165 3.53 2.17 -29.20
N VAL A 166 4.31 1.62 -28.29
CA VAL A 166 4.60 2.26 -27.01
C VAL A 166 5.72 3.27 -27.20
N THR A 167 5.36 4.57 -27.13
CA THR A 167 6.33 5.66 -27.10
C THR A 167 6.71 6.02 -25.67
N LYS A 168 7.75 6.82 -25.51
CA LYS A 168 8.16 7.34 -24.20
C LYS A 168 7.04 8.17 -23.55
N GLU A 169 6.37 8.99 -24.34
CA GLU A 169 5.27 9.82 -23.90
C GLU A 169 4.12 8.95 -23.37
N LEU A 170 3.70 7.94 -24.14
CA LEU A 170 2.60 7.05 -23.77
C LEU A 170 2.93 6.27 -22.50
N ALA A 171 4.11 5.68 -22.40
CA ALA A 171 4.52 4.92 -21.21
C ALA A 171 4.59 5.84 -19.96
N THR A 172 5.11 7.06 -20.13
CA THR A 172 5.16 8.07 -19.06
C THR A 172 3.76 8.50 -18.60
N GLU A 173 2.83 8.75 -19.54
CA GLU A 173 1.45 9.13 -19.20
C GLU A 173 0.70 7.98 -18.51
N MET A 174 0.90 6.74 -18.95
CA MET A 174 0.34 5.56 -18.28
C MET A 174 0.87 5.42 -16.84
N ALA A 175 2.19 5.57 -16.64
CA ALA A 175 2.80 5.53 -15.32
C ALA A 175 2.26 6.64 -14.40
N ASN A 176 2.25 7.89 -14.88
CA ASN A 176 1.70 9.01 -14.13
C ASN A 176 0.22 8.82 -13.75
N THR A 177 -0.57 8.28 -14.67
CA THR A 177 -2.00 8.05 -14.44
C THR A 177 -2.23 6.99 -13.37
N PHE A 178 -1.52 5.87 -13.44
CA PHE A 178 -1.59 4.81 -12.43
C PHE A 178 -1.15 5.36 -11.06
N ILE A 179 0.06 5.92 -10.99
CA ILE A 179 0.67 6.45 -9.77
C ILE A 179 -0.22 7.51 -9.11
N ASN A 180 -0.71 8.48 -9.87
CA ASN A 180 -1.55 9.54 -9.33
C ASN A 180 -2.91 9.02 -8.85
N THR A 181 -3.49 8.02 -9.52
CA THR A 181 -4.75 7.40 -9.09
C THR A 181 -4.57 6.70 -7.73
N ILE A 182 -3.51 5.92 -7.58
CA ILE A 182 -3.17 5.23 -6.32
C ILE A 182 -2.83 6.24 -5.21
N LYS A 183 -2.03 7.26 -5.53
CA LYS A 183 -1.63 8.33 -4.60
C LYS A 183 -2.83 9.11 -4.08
N SER A 184 -3.81 9.40 -4.94
CA SER A 184 -5.05 10.11 -4.58
C SER A 184 -5.93 9.33 -3.60
N ALA A 185 -5.76 8.00 -3.51
CA ALA A 185 -6.40 7.14 -2.52
C ALA A 185 -5.61 7.06 -1.19
N GLY A 186 -4.51 7.81 -1.07
CA GLY A 186 -3.71 7.94 0.16
C GLY A 186 -2.71 6.82 0.37
N TYR A 187 -2.25 6.14 -0.70
CA TYR A 187 -1.13 5.21 -0.63
C TYR A 187 0.18 5.89 -1.00
N VAL A 188 1.27 5.44 -0.40
CA VAL A 188 2.61 5.74 -0.92
C VAL A 188 2.79 5.00 -2.24
N THR A 189 3.39 5.66 -3.23
CA THR A 189 3.49 5.11 -4.59
C THR A 189 4.92 5.09 -5.09
N GLY A 190 5.19 4.26 -6.08
CA GLY A 190 6.49 4.18 -6.73
C GLY A 190 6.42 3.68 -8.17
N LEU A 191 7.56 3.71 -8.81
CA LEU A 191 7.79 3.19 -10.16
C LEU A 191 8.83 2.07 -10.09
N TYR A 192 8.50 0.91 -10.67
CA TYR A 192 9.47 -0.15 -10.92
C TYR A 192 10.03 -0.02 -12.35
N THR A 193 11.33 -0.18 -12.50
CA THR A 193 11.99 -0.20 -13.80
C THR A 193 13.40 -0.79 -13.75
N ASN A 194 13.97 -1.08 -14.90
CA ASN A 194 15.41 -1.32 -15.07
C ASN A 194 16.06 -0.18 -15.87
N LYS A 195 17.38 -0.15 -15.89
CA LYS A 195 18.15 0.92 -16.53
C LYS A 195 17.82 1.13 -18.01
N ASP A 196 17.70 0.04 -18.77
CA ASP A 196 17.46 0.13 -20.21
C ASP A 196 16.03 0.58 -20.51
N PHE A 197 15.06 -0.06 -19.88
CA PHE A 197 13.64 0.29 -20.05
C PHE A 197 13.33 1.71 -19.59
N GLY A 198 13.82 2.08 -18.40
CA GLY A 198 13.63 3.43 -17.85
C GLY A 198 14.16 4.53 -18.80
N ASN A 199 15.36 4.35 -19.34
CA ASN A 199 15.95 5.32 -20.27
C ASN A 199 15.17 5.41 -21.60
N LYS A 200 14.64 4.31 -22.11
CA LYS A 200 13.93 4.25 -23.39
C LYS A 200 12.50 4.74 -23.30
N TYR A 201 11.77 4.34 -22.26
CA TYR A 201 10.31 4.44 -22.22
C TYR A 201 9.77 5.36 -21.15
N PHE A 202 10.57 5.83 -20.21
CA PHE A 202 10.10 6.78 -19.19
C PHE A 202 10.80 8.12 -19.32
N SER A 203 10.06 9.20 -19.11
CA SER A 203 10.65 10.54 -19.00
C SER A 203 11.50 10.64 -17.72
N GLU A 204 12.47 11.57 -17.75
CA GLU A 204 13.27 11.87 -16.56
C GLU A 204 12.42 12.33 -15.39
N ASP A 205 11.37 13.10 -15.66
CA ASP A 205 10.48 13.63 -14.64
C ASP A 205 9.76 12.52 -13.87
N VAL A 206 9.17 11.53 -14.55
CA VAL A 206 8.48 10.44 -13.85
C VAL A 206 9.45 9.56 -13.06
N ILE A 207 10.66 9.33 -13.57
CA ILE A 207 11.71 8.59 -12.85
C ILE A 207 12.17 9.36 -11.60
N ASN A 208 12.39 10.66 -11.72
CA ASN A 208 13.00 11.46 -10.65
C ASN A 208 12.01 11.93 -9.59
N SER A 209 10.70 11.97 -9.91
CA SER A 209 9.65 12.49 -9.01
C SER A 209 8.96 11.40 -8.18
N ASN A 210 9.32 10.12 -8.38
CA ASN A 210 8.67 9.02 -7.69
C ASN A 210 9.65 8.19 -6.87
N ASN A 211 9.16 7.46 -5.89
CA ASN A 211 9.92 6.39 -5.28
C ASN A 211 10.30 5.37 -6.36
N LEU A 212 11.57 5.03 -6.43
CA LEU A 212 12.11 4.23 -7.53
C LEU A 212 12.63 2.89 -7.04
N TRP A 213 12.04 1.83 -7.56
CA TRP A 213 12.49 0.46 -7.39
C TRP A 213 13.16 -0.01 -8.68
N VAL A 214 14.48 -0.22 -8.62
CA VAL A 214 15.30 -0.51 -9.79
C VAL A 214 15.72 -1.97 -9.81
N ALA A 215 15.47 -2.65 -10.93
CA ALA A 215 16.03 -3.96 -11.19
C ALA A 215 17.39 -3.83 -11.87
N GLN A 216 18.39 -4.46 -11.27
CA GLN A 216 19.70 -4.70 -11.86
C GLN A 216 20.34 -5.91 -11.19
N TYR A 217 20.36 -7.04 -11.87
CA TYR A 217 20.90 -8.30 -11.36
C TYR A 217 22.41 -8.29 -11.42
N ALA A 218 23.03 -7.84 -10.33
CA ALA A 218 24.46 -7.65 -10.24
C ALA A 218 24.91 -7.56 -8.77
N SER A 219 26.21 -7.71 -8.54
CA SER A 219 26.80 -7.51 -7.20
C SER A 219 26.91 -6.04 -6.80
N LYS A 220 26.77 -5.12 -7.73
CA LYS A 220 26.83 -3.67 -7.53
C LYS A 220 25.85 -2.98 -8.46
N ASN A 221 25.10 -2.00 -7.90
CA ASN A 221 24.20 -1.20 -8.70
C ASN A 221 24.99 -0.12 -9.46
N THR A 222 24.80 -0.07 -10.78
CA THR A 222 25.40 0.91 -11.69
C THR A 222 24.34 1.70 -12.45
N TYR A 223 23.15 1.84 -11.88
CA TYR A 223 22.05 2.58 -12.50
C TYR A 223 22.43 4.01 -12.84
N GLY A 224 23.18 4.65 -11.94
CA GLY A 224 23.73 5.97 -12.17
C GLY A 224 22.81 7.15 -11.84
N ARG A 225 21.60 6.89 -11.35
CA ARG A 225 20.62 7.84 -10.82
C ARG A 225 20.23 7.46 -9.41
N ALA A 226 19.68 8.39 -8.65
CA ALA A 226 19.16 8.09 -7.32
C ALA A 226 17.97 7.15 -7.39
N TYR A 227 17.94 6.17 -6.50
CA TYR A 227 16.89 5.18 -6.35
C TYR A 227 16.64 4.91 -4.85
N ASP A 228 15.51 4.30 -4.52
CA ASP A 228 15.16 3.95 -3.14
C ASP A 228 15.39 2.47 -2.88
N MET A 229 14.97 1.62 -3.81
CA MET A 229 15.00 0.18 -3.68
C MET A 229 15.70 -0.47 -4.88
N TRP A 230 16.35 -1.59 -4.62
CA TRP A 230 17.12 -2.33 -5.63
C TRP A 230 16.81 -3.82 -5.59
N GLN A 231 16.23 -4.35 -6.68
CA GLN A 231 16.10 -5.77 -6.94
C GLN A 231 17.42 -6.26 -7.55
N TYR A 232 18.20 -7.01 -6.78
CA TYR A 232 19.57 -7.32 -7.16
C TYR A 232 19.77 -8.73 -7.75
N THR A 233 18.77 -9.60 -7.63
CA THR A 233 18.76 -10.94 -8.24
C THR A 233 17.35 -11.47 -8.38
N GLU A 234 17.10 -12.25 -9.43
CA GLU A 234 15.89 -13.05 -9.65
C GLU A 234 16.09 -14.54 -9.26
N ASN A 235 17.29 -14.90 -8.83
CA ASN A 235 17.70 -16.27 -8.52
C ASN A 235 18.08 -16.43 -7.06
N GLY A 236 17.42 -15.67 -6.18
CA GLY A 236 17.66 -15.75 -4.75
C GLY A 236 17.06 -17.01 -4.12
N SER A 237 17.50 -17.32 -2.89
CA SER A 237 16.93 -18.38 -2.08
C SER A 237 16.72 -17.89 -0.65
N ILE A 238 15.51 -18.08 -0.13
CA ILE A 238 15.12 -17.69 1.23
C ILE A 238 14.37 -18.85 1.86
N ALA A 239 14.67 -19.13 3.12
CA ALA A 239 13.92 -20.13 3.88
C ALA A 239 12.42 -19.74 3.92
N GLY A 240 11.55 -20.69 3.63
CA GLY A 240 10.12 -20.47 3.54
C GLY A 240 9.59 -20.26 2.12
N VAL A 241 10.45 -20.02 1.12
CA VAL A 241 10.08 -19.96 -0.30
C VAL A 241 10.69 -21.15 -1.02
N SER A 242 9.86 -21.85 -1.81
CA SER A 242 10.32 -22.98 -2.61
C SER A 242 10.80 -22.49 -4.00
N GLY A 243 12.03 -22.84 -4.37
CA GLY A 243 12.64 -22.38 -5.63
C GLY A 243 13.24 -20.99 -5.53
N ASN A 244 13.39 -20.34 -6.66
CA ASN A 244 13.97 -19.01 -6.75
C ASN A 244 12.97 -17.94 -6.31
N VAL A 245 13.49 -16.87 -5.74
CA VAL A 245 12.74 -15.67 -5.35
C VAL A 245 13.57 -14.42 -5.61
N ASP A 246 12.90 -13.36 -6.01
CA ASP A 246 13.53 -12.05 -6.22
C ASP A 246 13.96 -11.44 -4.88
N LEU A 247 15.23 -11.02 -4.81
CA LEU A 247 15.79 -10.42 -3.59
C LEU A 247 16.05 -8.94 -3.80
N ASN A 248 15.71 -8.18 -2.76
CA ASN A 248 15.68 -6.74 -2.77
C ASN A 248 16.42 -6.12 -1.59
N TYR A 249 16.94 -4.93 -1.80
CA TYR A 249 17.40 -4.03 -0.75
C TYR A 249 16.62 -2.72 -0.78
N THR A 250 16.25 -2.19 0.39
CA THR A 250 15.96 -0.78 0.56
C THR A 250 17.27 -0.07 0.87
N CYS A 251 17.63 0.90 0.06
CA CYS A 251 18.87 1.67 0.15
C CYS A 251 18.63 3.12 0.58
N LEU A 252 17.45 3.64 0.35
CA LEU A 252 16.90 4.88 0.88
C LEU A 252 15.43 4.60 1.22
N ILE A 253 14.99 5.03 2.38
CA ILE A 253 13.58 4.84 2.76
C ILE A 253 12.72 5.64 1.79
N PRO A 254 11.75 4.99 1.12
CA PRO A 254 10.88 5.66 0.17
C PRO A 254 10.14 6.83 0.83
N GLU A 255 10.02 7.95 0.13
CA GLU A 255 9.30 9.12 0.62
C GLU A 255 7.84 8.77 0.97
N GLY A 256 7.40 9.16 2.17
CA GLY A 256 6.08 8.84 2.70
C GLY A 256 6.02 7.53 3.51
N VAL A 257 7.07 6.73 3.54
CA VAL A 257 7.16 5.52 4.37
C VAL A 257 7.65 5.90 5.77
N SER A 258 6.87 5.53 6.80
CA SER A 258 7.27 5.72 8.20
C SER A 258 8.15 4.57 8.67
N ILE A 259 9.31 4.89 9.22
CA ILE A 259 10.14 3.90 9.91
C ILE A 259 9.75 3.91 11.38
N ASN A 260 9.12 2.83 11.86
CA ASN A 260 9.08 2.59 13.31
C ASN A 260 10.47 2.14 13.75
N THR A 261 11.32 3.09 14.09
CA THR A 261 12.55 2.78 14.83
C THR A 261 12.14 2.37 16.24
N GLY A 262 11.91 1.07 16.43
CA GLY A 262 11.83 0.49 17.77
C GLY A 262 13.17 0.61 18.45
N GLY A 263 13.38 1.69 19.18
CA GLY A 263 14.59 1.94 19.94
C GLY A 263 14.37 3.20 20.77
N ASN A 264 14.40 3.01 22.10
CA ASN A 264 14.40 4.05 23.11
C ASN A 264 15.19 5.29 22.68
N ASN A 265 14.49 6.40 22.49
CA ASN A 265 15.03 7.70 22.80
C ASN A 265 13.86 8.58 23.26
N SER A 266 13.93 8.90 24.54
CA SER A 266 13.26 10.01 25.17
C SER A 266 13.68 11.31 24.48
N ASP A 267 12.72 12.20 24.39
CA ASP A 267 12.89 13.63 24.19
C ASP A 267 13.34 14.11 22.81
N ASN A 268 12.36 14.50 21.98
CA ASN A 268 12.24 15.92 21.61
C ASN A 268 10.93 16.16 20.86
N ASN A 269 10.09 16.86 21.57
CA ASN A 269 8.88 17.48 21.07
C ASN A 269 9.29 18.76 20.35
N ASP A 270 9.26 18.78 19.04
CA ASP A 270 9.27 20.04 18.29
C ASP A 270 8.00 20.14 17.46
N ASN A 271 7.05 20.77 18.14
CA ASN A 271 5.82 21.29 17.60
C ASN A 271 6.15 22.56 16.80
N VAL A 272 6.08 22.49 15.49
CA VAL A 272 6.07 23.71 14.64
C VAL A 272 4.64 24.17 14.52
N ASN A 273 4.32 25.17 15.31
CA ASN A 273 3.08 25.92 15.22
C ASN A 273 3.34 27.19 14.40
N ASP A 274 2.65 27.31 13.27
CA ASP A 274 2.58 28.55 12.52
C ASP A 274 1.77 29.59 13.31
N GLY A 275 2.42 30.73 13.49
CA GLY A 275 1.87 31.83 14.25
C GLY A 275 0.78 32.60 13.53
N ASN A 276 -0.17 33.02 14.28
CA ASN A 276 -0.79 34.34 14.05
C ASN A 276 -1.14 35.00 15.39
N SER A 277 -0.72 36.24 15.45
CA SER A 277 -0.75 37.21 16.53
C SER A 277 -2.15 37.59 17.02
N GLY A 278 -2.23 37.94 18.30
CA GLY A 278 -3.31 38.74 18.85
C GLY A 278 -3.37 38.75 20.38
N ASN A 279 -2.71 39.69 20.93
CA ASN A 279 -2.78 40.42 22.21
C ASN A 279 -4.01 40.21 23.12
N ASP A 280 -3.84 40.00 24.39
CA ASP A 280 -4.00 40.91 25.54
C ASP A 280 -4.31 40.18 26.83
N ASN A 281 -3.42 40.45 27.77
CA ASN A 281 -3.61 40.76 29.22
C ASN A 281 -4.46 39.92 30.17
N ASN A 282 -3.79 39.44 31.15
CA ASN A 282 -3.84 39.85 32.57
C ASN A 282 -4.46 38.88 33.59
N ASP A 283 -3.64 38.68 34.62
CA ASP A 283 -3.90 38.51 36.06
C ASP A 283 -4.47 37.19 36.63
N ASN A 284 -3.61 36.40 37.19
CA ASN A 284 -3.19 36.40 38.61
C ASN A 284 -3.99 35.53 39.59
N ILE A 285 -3.23 34.76 40.37
CA ILE A 285 -3.41 34.33 41.76
C ILE A 285 -4.17 33.02 42.02
N ASN A 286 -3.48 31.99 42.37
CA ASN A 286 -3.06 31.47 43.68
C ASN A 286 -3.97 30.43 44.34
N ASP A 287 -3.30 29.47 44.89
CA ASP A 287 -3.53 28.68 46.10
C ASP A 287 -4.55 27.53 46.07
N GLY A 288 -4.02 26.37 46.29
CA GLY A 288 -3.98 25.79 47.61
C GLY A 288 -4.60 24.41 47.70
N ASN A 289 -3.75 23.48 47.89
CA ASN A 289 -3.76 22.47 48.95
C ASN A 289 -4.74 21.29 48.96
N SER A 290 -4.13 20.16 48.88
CA SER A 290 -4.13 18.97 49.75
C SER A 290 -5.40 18.18 50.03
N GLY A 291 -5.15 16.90 50.06
CA GLY A 291 -5.77 15.89 50.92
C GLY A 291 -6.49 14.80 50.16
N ASN A 292 -5.87 13.73 49.98
CA ASN A 292 -5.70 12.54 50.80
C ASN A 292 -7.00 11.79 51.12
N ASP A 293 -6.88 10.57 50.85
CA ASP A 293 -7.27 9.35 51.56
C ASP A 293 -8.37 8.48 51.01
N ASN A 294 -7.89 7.36 50.58
CA ASN A 294 -8.19 5.98 51.04
C ASN A 294 -9.60 5.40 50.93
N ASN A 295 -9.59 4.34 50.30
CA ASN A 295 -9.78 2.98 50.83
C ASN A 295 -11.07 2.23 50.52
N ASP A 296 -10.85 1.05 50.07
CA ASP A 296 -11.44 -0.24 50.38
C ASP A 296 -12.85 -0.60 49.87
N ASN A 297 -12.84 -1.56 49.03
CA ASN A 297 -12.94 -2.99 49.30
C ASN A 297 -14.30 -3.65 49.09
N VAL A 298 -14.27 -4.67 48.30
CA VAL A 298 -14.84 -6.01 48.49
C VAL A 298 -16.33 -6.26 48.18
N ASN A 299 -16.47 -7.12 47.18
CA ASN A 299 -17.03 -8.46 47.24
C ASN A 299 -18.47 -8.74 46.79
N ASP A 300 -18.48 -9.70 45.94
CA ASP A 300 -19.31 -10.90 45.87
C ASP A 300 -20.79 -10.85 45.54
N GLY A 301 -21.09 -11.69 44.61
CA GLY A 301 -22.14 -12.64 44.83
C GLY A 301 -23.26 -12.74 43.79
N ASN A 302 -23.02 -13.59 42.85
CA ASN A 302 -23.80 -14.81 42.53
C ASN A 302 -25.28 -14.74 42.21
N SER A 303 -25.54 -15.32 41.05
CA SER A 303 -26.61 -16.27 40.67
C SER A 303 -28.07 -15.80 40.58
N GLY A 304 -28.60 -16.28 39.47
CA GLY A 304 -29.93 -16.93 39.50
C GLY A 304 -30.96 -16.35 38.58
N ASN A 305 -31.04 -16.93 37.47
CA ASN A 305 -32.16 -17.68 36.90
C ASN A 305 -33.57 -17.08 36.76
N ASP A 306 -34.05 -17.30 35.58
CA ASP A 306 -35.40 -17.71 35.15
C ASP A 306 -36.47 -16.68 34.85
N ASN A 307 -36.84 -16.82 33.60
CA ASN A 307 -38.18 -16.99 33.03
C ASN A 307 -39.14 -15.82 32.82
N ASN A 308 -39.42 -15.73 31.54
CA ASN A 308 -40.77 -15.79 30.91
C ASN A 308 -41.73 -14.60 31.01
N GLY A 309 -42.28 -14.26 29.85
CA GLY A 309 -43.64 -13.71 29.80
C GLY A 309 -43.80 -12.41 29.00
N ASN A 310 -43.94 -12.59 27.74
CA ASN A 310 -45.06 -12.23 26.85
C ASN A 310 -45.85 -10.93 27.07
N VAL A 311 -46.08 -10.28 25.93
CA VAL A 311 -47.28 -9.54 25.44
C VAL A 311 -47.39 -8.02 25.67
N ASN A 312 -47.30 -7.35 24.54
CA ASN A 312 -48.26 -6.42 23.90
C ASN A 312 -48.32 -4.94 24.25
N ASP A 313 -48.36 -4.23 23.14
CA ASP A 313 -49.12 -3.02 22.79
C ASP A 313 -48.76 -1.65 23.41
N GLY A 314 -48.59 -0.73 22.49
CA GLY A 314 -49.17 0.58 22.67
C GLY A 314 -48.22 1.81 22.47
N ASN A 315 -48.10 2.20 21.24
CA ASN A 315 -48.33 3.56 20.72
C ASN A 315 -47.70 4.80 21.38
N SER A 316 -47.10 5.57 20.51
CA SER A 316 -47.08 7.03 20.39
C SER A 316 -45.92 7.85 20.95
N ASN A 317 -45.31 8.48 20.01
CA ASN A 317 -44.93 9.89 19.86
C ASN A 317 -43.61 10.40 20.40
N ASN A 318 -42.87 10.87 19.37
CA ASN A 318 -42.16 12.17 19.24
C ASN A 318 -40.99 12.45 20.20
N ASP A 319 -39.81 12.58 19.63
CA ASP A 319 -39.23 13.86 19.13
C ASP A 319 -37.77 13.68 18.68
N ASN A 320 -37.56 14.20 17.47
CA ASN A 320 -36.36 14.85 16.94
C ASN A 320 -34.99 14.51 17.51
N ASN A 321 -34.14 13.87 16.67
CA ASN A 321 -32.86 14.50 16.38
C ASN A 321 -32.30 14.08 15.02
N ASN A 322 -31.94 15.08 14.30
CA ASN A 322 -31.35 15.25 12.99
C ASN A 322 -30.08 14.41 12.82
N THR A 323 -30.04 13.48 11.89
CA THR A 323 -28.82 12.99 11.25
C THR A 323 -29.05 12.89 9.75
N GLU A 324 -28.18 13.53 9.02
CA GLU A 324 -28.20 13.78 7.59
C GLU A 324 -28.45 12.53 6.76
N ASN A 325 -29.43 12.62 5.87
CA ASN A 325 -29.80 11.65 4.86
C ASN A 325 -28.71 11.53 3.80
N LYS A 326 -28.01 10.40 3.79
CA LYS A 326 -27.37 9.84 2.59
C LYS A 326 -28.48 9.20 1.75
N PRO A 327 -28.63 9.48 0.44
CA PRO A 327 -29.69 8.89 -0.37
C PRO A 327 -29.55 7.36 -0.38
N SER A 328 -30.53 6.67 0.13
CA SER A 328 -30.66 5.23 -0.01
C SER A 328 -31.02 4.90 -1.46
N VAL A 329 -30.10 4.27 -2.16
CA VAL A 329 -30.43 3.56 -3.41
C VAL A 329 -31.48 2.49 -3.06
N PRO A 330 -32.60 2.38 -3.79
CA PRO A 330 -33.60 1.34 -3.54
C PRO A 330 -32.94 -0.03 -3.65
N THR A 331 -32.79 -0.74 -2.55
CA THR A 331 -32.26 -2.11 -2.56
C THR A 331 -33.39 -3.07 -2.96
N GLU A 332 -33.23 -3.71 -4.12
CA GLU A 332 -34.11 -4.77 -4.56
C GLU A 332 -33.91 -6.03 -3.71
N LYS A 333 -34.99 -6.74 -3.38
CA LYS A 333 -34.92 -7.97 -2.58
C LYS A 333 -35.16 -9.19 -3.45
N GLY A 334 -34.39 -10.25 -3.20
CA GLY A 334 -34.60 -11.55 -3.82
C GLY A 334 -34.70 -12.67 -2.79
N VAL A 335 -35.25 -13.80 -3.20
CA VAL A 335 -35.42 -15.02 -2.34
C VAL A 335 -34.61 -16.16 -2.93
N THR A 336 -33.79 -16.82 -2.11
CA THR A 336 -32.98 -17.98 -2.54
C THR A 336 -33.88 -19.19 -2.83
N THR A 337 -33.71 -19.84 -4.00
CA THR A 337 -34.49 -21.01 -4.42
C THR A 337 -33.81 -22.34 -4.06
N ALA A 338 -32.56 -22.30 -3.62
CA ALA A 338 -31.77 -23.44 -3.12
C ALA A 338 -30.83 -22.95 -1.99
N ASN A 339 -30.14 -23.87 -1.31
CA ASN A 339 -28.99 -23.49 -0.49
C ASN A 339 -27.95 -22.88 -1.40
N LEU A 340 -27.57 -21.62 -1.17
CA LEU A 340 -26.81 -20.81 -2.11
C LEU A 340 -25.55 -20.27 -1.45
N ASN A 341 -24.39 -20.55 -2.06
CA ASN A 341 -23.12 -20.04 -1.54
C ASN A 341 -23.01 -18.54 -1.83
N LEU A 342 -22.80 -17.75 -0.79
CA LEU A 342 -22.35 -16.38 -0.85
C LEU A 342 -20.81 -16.43 -0.99
N ARG A 343 -20.30 -15.86 -2.06
CA ARG A 343 -18.88 -15.94 -2.43
C ARG A 343 -18.25 -14.55 -2.45
N MET A 344 -16.95 -14.51 -2.27
CA MET A 344 -16.21 -13.24 -2.32
C MET A 344 -16.29 -12.60 -3.71
N GLU A 345 -16.38 -13.41 -4.78
CA GLU A 345 -16.44 -12.94 -6.16
C GLU A 345 -17.49 -13.67 -6.97
N ALA A 346 -17.82 -13.10 -8.14
CA ALA A 346 -18.77 -13.63 -9.11
C ALA A 346 -18.20 -14.84 -9.88
N SER A 347 -17.75 -15.87 -9.15
CA SER A 347 -17.14 -17.09 -9.71
C SER A 347 -17.46 -18.31 -8.86
N THR A 348 -17.67 -19.48 -9.51
CA THR A 348 -17.86 -20.75 -8.81
C THR A 348 -16.60 -21.28 -8.12
N SER A 349 -15.43 -20.81 -8.50
CA SER A 349 -14.15 -21.12 -7.87
C SER A 349 -13.78 -20.17 -6.72
N SER A 350 -14.51 -19.07 -6.55
CA SER A 350 -14.23 -18.09 -5.48
C SER A 350 -14.59 -18.64 -4.10
N LYS A 351 -13.86 -18.18 -3.09
CA LYS A 351 -14.02 -18.55 -1.67
C LYS A 351 -15.46 -18.32 -1.21
N ILE A 352 -16.01 -19.28 -0.50
CA ILE A 352 -17.35 -19.20 0.11
C ILE A 352 -17.23 -18.43 1.43
N ILE A 353 -17.93 -17.30 1.53
CA ILE A 353 -18.07 -16.51 2.76
C ILE A 353 -19.02 -17.21 3.73
N THR A 354 -20.17 -17.68 3.19
CA THR A 354 -21.18 -18.41 3.92
C THR A 354 -22.14 -19.10 2.95
N THR A 355 -22.95 -20.03 3.44
CA THR A 355 -24.05 -20.62 2.66
C THR A 355 -25.38 -20.03 3.16
N ILE A 356 -26.17 -19.45 2.25
CA ILE A 356 -27.49 -18.89 2.50
C ILE A 356 -28.48 -20.01 2.34
N PRO A 357 -29.29 -20.38 3.35
CA PRO A 357 -30.29 -21.43 3.23
C PRO A 357 -31.37 -21.08 2.19
N LYS A 358 -31.96 -22.09 1.58
CA LYS A 358 -33.14 -21.96 0.69
C LYS A 358 -34.27 -21.18 1.39
N GLY A 359 -34.90 -20.28 0.65
CA GLY A 359 -36.06 -19.51 1.12
C GLY A 359 -35.70 -18.25 1.90
N LYS A 360 -34.42 -17.91 2.01
CA LYS A 360 -33.98 -16.67 2.70
C LYS A 360 -34.03 -15.47 1.77
N THR A 361 -34.45 -14.34 2.32
CA THR A 361 -34.45 -13.05 1.63
C THR A 361 -33.03 -12.47 1.69
N ILE A 362 -32.58 -11.97 0.55
CA ILE A 362 -31.31 -11.29 0.36
C ILE A 362 -31.55 -9.91 -0.22
N GLU A 363 -30.71 -8.95 0.11
CA GLU A 363 -30.73 -7.61 -0.49
C GLU A 363 -29.79 -7.57 -1.67
N ILE A 364 -30.30 -7.20 -2.85
CA ILE A 364 -29.52 -7.13 -4.08
C ILE A 364 -28.97 -5.73 -4.23
N VAL A 365 -27.62 -5.63 -4.27
CA VAL A 365 -26.90 -4.38 -4.34
C VAL A 365 -26.48 -4.08 -5.78
N ASP A 366 -26.18 -5.13 -6.57
CA ASP A 366 -25.72 -4.97 -7.95
C ASP A 366 -26.06 -6.21 -8.79
N LYS A 367 -26.47 -5.97 -10.05
CA LYS A 367 -26.80 -6.99 -11.07
C LYS A 367 -25.93 -6.89 -12.32
N SER A 368 -24.89 -6.06 -12.31
CA SER A 368 -24.05 -5.76 -13.48
C SER A 368 -23.25 -6.97 -13.97
N LYS A 369 -23.03 -7.99 -13.13
CA LYS A 369 -22.29 -9.19 -13.48
C LYS A 369 -23.21 -10.26 -14.06
N THR A 370 -23.00 -10.63 -15.31
CA THR A 370 -23.79 -11.69 -15.98
C THR A 370 -23.75 -13.01 -15.19
N GLY A 371 -24.93 -13.50 -14.80
CA GLY A 371 -25.09 -14.76 -14.04
C GLY A 371 -24.88 -14.63 -12.53
N TRP A 372 -24.58 -13.43 -12.01
CA TRP A 372 -24.29 -13.19 -10.58
C TRP A 372 -24.99 -11.94 -10.07
N TYR A 373 -25.43 -11.98 -8.82
CA TYR A 373 -25.87 -10.80 -8.07
C TYR A 373 -24.94 -10.53 -6.91
N LYS A 374 -24.54 -9.27 -6.74
CA LYS A 374 -23.90 -8.81 -5.49
C LYS A 374 -25.00 -8.55 -4.48
N VAL A 375 -24.88 -9.15 -3.30
CA VAL A 375 -25.98 -9.15 -2.30
C VAL A 375 -25.43 -8.92 -0.90
N ASN A 376 -26.30 -8.40 -0.04
CA ASN A 376 -26.09 -8.38 1.40
C ASN A 376 -26.98 -9.46 2.06
N TYR A 377 -26.37 -10.23 2.95
CA TYR A 377 -27.06 -11.23 3.76
C TYR A 377 -26.42 -11.33 5.15
N SER A 378 -27.20 -11.09 6.21
CA SER A 378 -26.75 -11.16 7.61
C SER A 378 -25.46 -10.38 7.87
N GLY A 379 -25.38 -9.14 7.35
CA GLY A 379 -24.23 -8.27 7.54
C GLY A 379 -22.98 -8.61 6.69
N LYS A 380 -23.11 -9.60 5.79
CA LYS A 380 -22.03 -9.99 4.88
C LYS A 380 -22.40 -9.63 3.45
N THR A 381 -21.45 -9.02 2.72
CA THR A 381 -21.59 -8.69 1.31
C THR A 381 -20.80 -9.68 0.46
N GLY A 382 -21.36 -10.11 -0.66
CA GLY A 382 -20.68 -11.02 -1.59
C GLY A 382 -21.54 -11.32 -2.81
N TYR A 383 -21.13 -12.31 -3.58
CA TYR A 383 -21.77 -12.69 -4.83
C TYR A 383 -22.50 -14.03 -4.71
N VAL A 384 -23.69 -14.09 -5.30
CA VAL A 384 -24.49 -15.32 -5.43
C VAL A 384 -24.86 -15.54 -6.88
N SER A 385 -24.97 -16.80 -7.29
CA SER A 385 -25.45 -17.10 -8.65
C SER A 385 -26.91 -16.66 -8.82
N SER A 386 -27.18 -15.80 -9.80
CA SER A 386 -28.53 -15.28 -10.09
C SER A 386 -29.54 -16.38 -10.46
N LYS A 387 -29.05 -17.51 -10.99
CA LYS A 387 -29.86 -18.68 -11.32
C LYS A 387 -30.71 -19.22 -10.15
N TYR A 388 -30.22 -18.99 -8.92
CA TYR A 388 -30.87 -19.51 -7.70
C TYR A 388 -31.48 -18.39 -6.84
N VAL A 389 -31.79 -17.26 -7.45
CA VAL A 389 -32.47 -16.13 -6.81
C VAL A 389 -33.74 -15.80 -7.58
N ARG A 390 -34.85 -15.79 -6.89
CA ARG A 390 -36.14 -15.31 -7.40
C ARG A 390 -36.32 -13.87 -6.91
N LEU A 391 -36.56 -12.95 -7.83
CA LEU A 391 -36.91 -11.55 -7.58
C LEU A 391 -38.37 -11.40 -7.24
#